data_ea6736e461132c2ca4d01c385f9f019e
#
_entry.id   ea6736e461132c2ca4d01c385f9f019e
#
_cell.length_a   1.000
_cell.length_b   1.000
_cell.length_c   1.000
_cell.angle_alpha   90.00
_cell.angle_beta   90.00
_cell.angle_gamma   90.00
#
_symmetry.space_group_name_H-M   'P 1'
#
loop_
_entity.id
_entity.type
_entity.pdbx_description
1 polymer ?
#
loop_
_entity_poly.entity_id
_entity_poly.type
_entity_poly.pdbx_seq_one_letter_code
_entity_poly.pdbx_strand_id
1 'polypeptide(L)'
;MFGGPLVINKELKIANNLLESLVRSYKSKSIYIEFRNLFEISFLKEVFLRHKFSYKRHLNLIVNLDDDTLLKKRMSESRLRQVKAGLKSGAVIKQAETIEELKEFYQILKEKYSQKIKKPLVDFKMFENFYRLPDAGKIFLIKYVGKVIGGIVCPVFGNKVIYEWYIGGMDDKLKKQYPSVLATYAPIEYGLKNKLVNFDFMGAGSPDRDYGVREFKSKFGGKQVEYGRYIRINYPLLFSAGEIWLKFLGMIKSL
;
A
#
# COMPACT_ATOMS: atom_id res chain seq x y z
N MET A 1 3.97 6.22 11.07
CA MET A 1 2.69 5.69 11.58
C MET A 1 1.71 5.65 10.42
N PHE A 2 1.00 4.54 10.21
CA PHE A 2 -0.12 4.47 9.26
C PHE A 2 -1.42 4.76 10.00
N GLY A 3 -2.30 5.55 9.37
CA GLY A 3 -3.49 6.11 9.98
C GLY A 3 -3.23 7.44 10.68
N GLY A 4 -4.29 8.20 10.90
CA GLY A 4 -4.29 9.43 11.67
C GLY A 4 -4.83 9.19 13.09
N PRO A 5 -4.87 10.24 13.93
CA PRO A 5 -5.51 10.14 15.23
C PRO A 5 -7.01 9.84 15.04
N LEU A 6 -7.50 8.86 15.77
CA LEU A 6 -8.93 8.57 15.85
C LEU A 6 -9.54 9.45 16.95
N VAL A 7 -10.41 10.35 16.57
CA VAL A 7 -11.03 11.31 17.49
C VAL A 7 -12.55 11.16 17.40
N ILE A 8 -13.15 10.72 18.49
CA ILE A 8 -14.62 10.60 18.60
C ILE A 8 -15.20 12.00 18.58
N ASN A 9 -16.34 12.16 17.88
CA ASN A 9 -17.09 13.42 17.76
C ASN A 9 -16.29 14.63 17.25
N LYS A 10 -15.12 14.39 16.62
CA LYS A 10 -14.20 15.44 16.11
C LYS A 10 -13.76 16.45 17.19
N GLU A 11 -13.60 16.01 18.42
CA GLU A 11 -13.20 16.86 19.54
C GLU A 11 -11.74 17.34 19.42
N LEU A 12 -11.54 18.57 18.98
CA LEU A 12 -10.22 19.15 18.73
C LEU A 12 -9.34 19.20 19.99
N LYS A 13 -9.93 19.39 21.17
CA LYS A 13 -9.21 19.39 22.45
C LYS A 13 -8.54 18.05 22.73
N ILE A 14 -9.25 16.96 22.49
CA ILE A 14 -8.71 15.59 22.65
C ILE A 14 -7.57 15.36 21.66
N ALA A 15 -7.76 15.74 20.39
CA ALA A 15 -6.72 15.64 19.37
C ALA A 15 -5.47 16.46 19.74
N ASN A 16 -5.66 17.66 20.27
CA ASN A 16 -4.56 18.52 20.71
C ASN A 16 -3.75 17.85 21.83
N ASN A 17 -4.42 17.36 22.87
CA ASN A 17 -3.76 16.70 24.01
C ASN A 17 -3.03 15.42 23.57
N LEU A 18 -3.62 14.64 22.65
CA LEU A 18 -3.01 13.45 22.08
C LEU A 18 -1.71 13.79 21.32
N LEU A 19 -1.75 14.79 20.43
CA LEU A 19 -0.56 15.20 19.67
C LEU A 19 0.51 15.83 20.57
N GLU A 20 0.11 16.60 21.57
CA GLU A 20 1.04 17.15 22.56
C GLU A 20 1.79 16.02 23.31
N SER A 21 1.06 15.05 23.83
CA SER A 21 1.62 13.90 24.53
C SER A 21 2.56 13.10 23.62
N LEU A 22 2.15 12.83 22.37
CA LEU A 22 2.98 12.15 21.39
C LEU A 22 4.28 12.92 21.12
N VAL A 23 4.19 14.22 20.85
CA VAL A 23 5.36 15.06 20.59
C VAL A 23 6.29 15.08 21.79
N ARG A 24 5.76 15.24 23.02
CA ARG A 24 6.53 15.22 24.25
C ARG A 24 7.32 13.90 24.42
N SER A 25 6.68 12.78 24.11
CA SER A 25 7.27 11.44 24.28
C SER A 25 8.34 11.11 23.23
N TYR A 26 8.24 11.66 22.03
CA TYR A 26 9.07 11.21 20.89
C TYR A 26 9.96 12.29 20.27
N LYS A 27 9.82 13.58 20.62
CA LYS A 27 10.65 14.65 20.00
C LYS A 27 12.15 14.45 20.16
N SER A 28 12.60 13.84 21.27
CA SER A 28 14.03 13.55 21.54
C SER A 28 14.45 12.14 21.10
N LYS A 29 13.49 11.26 20.77
CA LYS A 29 13.72 9.84 20.47
C LYS A 29 13.58 9.51 18.98
N SER A 30 13.17 10.47 18.15
CA SER A 30 12.95 10.24 16.72
C SER A 30 13.44 11.42 15.89
N ILE A 31 14.03 11.14 14.73
CA ILE A 31 14.47 12.17 13.79
C ILE A 31 13.26 12.94 13.26
N TYR A 32 12.16 12.24 12.99
CA TYR A 32 10.90 12.82 12.55
C TYR A 32 9.71 11.94 12.97
N ILE A 33 8.51 12.53 12.98
CA ILE A 33 7.23 11.85 13.19
C ILE A 33 6.40 12.06 11.92
N GLU A 34 5.91 10.99 11.30
CA GLU A 34 5.06 11.05 10.12
C GLU A 34 3.75 10.30 10.35
N PHE A 35 2.63 10.95 10.05
CA PHE A 35 1.31 10.33 9.92
C PHE A 35 1.00 10.16 8.44
N ARG A 36 0.72 8.93 8.03
CA ARG A 36 0.27 8.58 6.68
C ARG A 36 -1.22 8.31 6.74
N ASN A 37 -2.00 9.29 6.34
CA ASN A 37 -3.44 9.24 6.55
C ASN A 37 -4.10 8.22 5.60
N LEU A 38 -5.00 7.40 6.17
CA LEU A 38 -5.80 6.41 5.43
C LEU A 38 -7.26 6.86 5.29
N PHE A 39 -7.62 7.99 5.88
CA PHE A 39 -8.95 8.58 5.83
C PHE A 39 -8.85 10.10 5.98
N GLU A 40 -9.97 10.78 5.75
CA GLU A 40 -10.07 12.22 5.80
C GLU A 40 -9.94 12.75 7.24
N ILE A 41 -8.94 13.59 7.46
CA ILE A 41 -8.65 14.24 8.76
C ILE A 41 -8.35 15.74 8.62
N SER A 42 -8.84 16.39 7.57
CA SER A 42 -8.61 17.84 7.34
C SER A 42 -9.09 18.70 8.49
N PHE A 43 -10.12 18.28 9.22
CA PHE A 43 -10.60 18.98 10.42
C PHE A 43 -9.53 19.09 11.53
N LEU A 44 -8.47 18.28 11.49
CA LEU A 44 -7.34 18.33 12.42
C LEU A 44 -6.18 19.20 11.93
N LYS A 45 -6.28 19.81 10.74
CA LYS A 45 -5.17 20.55 10.12
C LYS A 45 -4.54 21.56 11.06
N GLU A 46 -5.36 22.42 11.66
CA GLU A 46 -4.87 23.47 12.57
C GLU A 46 -4.22 22.90 13.84
N VAL A 47 -4.72 21.77 14.33
CA VAL A 47 -4.11 21.09 15.48
C VAL A 47 -2.74 20.55 15.11
N PHE A 48 -2.57 19.92 13.95
CA PHE A 48 -1.27 19.48 13.46
C PHE A 48 -0.28 20.63 13.28
N LEU A 49 -0.73 21.75 12.69
CA LEU A 49 0.11 22.92 12.46
C LEU A 49 0.61 23.54 13.79
N ARG A 50 -0.24 23.66 14.82
CA ARG A 50 0.16 24.11 16.17
C ARG A 50 1.29 23.26 16.76
N HIS A 51 1.27 21.96 16.51
CA HIS A 51 2.32 21.02 16.94
C HIS A 51 3.49 20.93 15.95
N LYS A 52 3.64 21.93 15.04
CA LYS A 52 4.75 22.04 14.08
C LYS A 52 4.85 20.86 13.11
N PHE A 53 3.72 20.24 12.77
CA PHE A 53 3.64 19.33 11.62
C PHE A 53 3.38 20.13 10.35
N SER A 54 4.04 19.79 9.27
CA SER A 54 3.73 20.27 7.92
C SER A 54 2.87 19.25 7.18
N TYR A 55 1.95 19.73 6.36
CA TYR A 55 1.16 18.86 5.48
C TYR A 55 1.92 18.59 4.18
N LYS A 56 1.99 17.34 3.77
CA LYS A 56 2.50 16.90 2.46
C LYS A 56 1.39 16.23 1.67
N ARG A 57 1.13 16.73 0.48
CA ARG A 57 0.16 16.16 -0.44
C ARG A 57 0.55 14.72 -0.80
N HIS A 58 -0.39 13.80 -0.71
CA HIS A 58 -0.18 12.42 -1.09
C HIS A 58 -1.49 11.80 -1.54
N LEU A 59 -1.49 11.28 -2.77
CA LEU A 59 -2.66 10.64 -3.35
C LEU A 59 -2.78 9.20 -2.90
N ASN A 60 -4.01 8.72 -2.89
CA ASN A 60 -4.33 7.31 -2.79
C ASN A 60 -5.43 6.95 -3.79
N LEU A 61 -5.64 5.66 -4.01
CA LEU A 61 -6.70 5.11 -4.83
C LEU A 61 -7.48 4.10 -4.01
N ILE A 62 -8.79 4.23 -4.00
CA ILE A 62 -9.70 3.35 -3.26
C ILE A 62 -10.71 2.77 -4.25
N VAL A 63 -10.74 1.46 -4.37
CA VAL A 63 -11.71 0.73 -5.19
C VAL A 63 -12.89 0.36 -4.30
N ASN A 64 -14.07 0.85 -4.65
CA ASN A 64 -15.31 0.41 -4.01
C ASN A 64 -15.70 -0.98 -4.54
N LEU A 65 -15.99 -1.90 -3.61
CA LEU A 65 -16.31 -3.31 -3.88
C LEU A 65 -17.82 -3.59 -3.72
N ASP A 66 -18.65 -2.61 -4.06
CA ASP A 66 -20.10 -2.66 -3.94
C ASP A 66 -20.77 -3.72 -4.84
N ASP A 67 -20.37 -3.74 -6.12
CA ASP A 67 -20.92 -4.60 -7.14
C ASP A 67 -19.91 -4.91 -8.24
N ASP A 68 -19.81 -6.18 -8.65
CA ASP A 68 -18.87 -6.64 -9.68
C ASP A 68 -19.14 -6.00 -11.06
N THR A 69 -20.41 -5.82 -11.42
CA THR A 69 -20.79 -5.22 -12.71
C THR A 69 -20.40 -3.74 -12.74
N LEU A 70 -20.67 -3.01 -11.67
CA LEU A 70 -20.30 -1.60 -11.55
C LEU A 70 -18.78 -1.44 -11.49
N LEU A 71 -18.08 -2.31 -10.78
CA LEU A 71 -16.62 -2.30 -10.75
C LEU A 71 -16.02 -2.53 -12.13
N LYS A 72 -16.49 -3.54 -12.87
CA LYS A 72 -16.01 -3.81 -14.24
C LYS A 72 -16.23 -2.64 -15.19
N LYS A 73 -17.32 -1.87 -15.02
CA LYS A 73 -17.55 -0.62 -15.79
C LYS A 73 -16.54 0.49 -15.43
N ARG A 74 -16.09 0.54 -14.19
CA ARG A 74 -15.06 1.50 -13.74
C ARG A 74 -13.64 1.10 -14.12
N MET A 75 -13.36 -0.20 -14.25
CA MET A 75 -12.05 -0.68 -14.70
C MET A 75 -11.81 -0.32 -16.16
N SER A 76 -10.55 -0.03 -16.53
CA SER A 76 -10.21 0.16 -17.93
C SER A 76 -10.36 -1.15 -18.72
N GLU A 77 -10.83 -1.04 -19.97
CA GLU A 77 -10.96 -2.20 -20.86
C GLU A 77 -9.64 -2.97 -21.03
N SER A 78 -8.52 -2.23 -21.13
CA SER A 78 -7.20 -2.85 -21.25
C SER A 78 -6.88 -3.71 -20.01
N ARG A 79 -7.27 -3.28 -18.81
CA ARG A 79 -7.06 -4.03 -17.57
C ARG A 79 -7.93 -5.28 -17.52
N LEU A 80 -9.19 -5.17 -17.92
CA LEU A 80 -10.09 -6.32 -18.03
C LEU A 80 -9.57 -7.36 -19.03
N ARG A 81 -9.07 -6.89 -20.19
CA ARG A 81 -8.45 -7.80 -21.17
C ARG A 81 -7.20 -8.50 -20.62
N GLN A 82 -6.35 -7.78 -19.88
CA GLN A 82 -5.15 -8.35 -19.27
C GLN A 82 -5.48 -9.41 -18.22
N VAL A 83 -6.48 -9.16 -17.36
CA VAL A 83 -6.95 -10.16 -16.37
C VAL A 83 -7.44 -11.41 -17.09
N LYS A 84 -8.32 -11.27 -18.07
CA LYS A 84 -8.84 -12.40 -18.85
C LYS A 84 -7.72 -13.16 -19.60
N ALA A 85 -6.79 -12.44 -20.21
CA ALA A 85 -5.67 -13.06 -20.95
C ALA A 85 -4.72 -13.81 -20.01
N GLY A 86 -4.40 -13.25 -18.83
CA GLY A 86 -3.57 -13.89 -17.83
C GLY A 86 -4.18 -15.21 -17.35
N LEU A 87 -5.45 -15.20 -16.98
CA LEU A 87 -6.16 -16.41 -16.57
C LEU A 87 -6.25 -17.45 -17.72
N LYS A 88 -6.58 -17.00 -18.94
CA LYS A 88 -6.63 -17.89 -20.13
C LYS A 88 -5.27 -18.48 -20.47
N SER A 89 -4.17 -17.82 -20.15
CA SER A 89 -2.80 -18.34 -20.38
C SER A 89 -2.41 -19.47 -19.42
N GLY A 90 -3.28 -19.87 -18.50
CA GLY A 90 -3.04 -20.89 -17.49
C GLY A 90 -2.48 -20.38 -16.16
N ALA A 91 -2.37 -19.06 -15.97
CA ALA A 91 -2.07 -18.50 -14.66
C ALA A 91 -3.29 -18.63 -13.73
N VAL A 92 -3.07 -18.98 -12.48
CA VAL A 92 -4.12 -19.14 -11.46
C VAL A 92 -3.86 -18.29 -10.24
N ILE A 93 -4.95 -17.77 -9.65
CA ILE A 93 -4.91 -17.03 -8.39
C ILE A 93 -5.22 -18.01 -7.25
N LYS A 94 -4.33 -18.08 -6.26
CA LYS A 94 -4.50 -18.92 -5.06
C LYS A 94 -4.16 -18.13 -3.81
N GLN A 95 -4.72 -18.47 -2.67
CA GLN A 95 -4.15 -18.04 -1.38
C GLN A 95 -2.89 -18.90 -1.11
N ALA A 96 -1.94 -18.34 -0.36
CA ALA A 96 -0.77 -19.08 0.08
C ALA A 96 -1.20 -20.22 1.01
N GLU A 97 -0.81 -21.45 0.71
CA GLU A 97 -1.16 -22.65 1.45
C GLU A 97 0.01 -23.17 2.28
N THR A 98 1.25 -22.85 1.87
CA THR A 98 2.47 -23.30 2.55
C THR A 98 3.47 -22.17 2.77
N ILE A 99 4.38 -22.37 3.71
CA ILE A 99 5.50 -21.45 3.97
C ILE A 99 6.49 -21.45 2.79
N GLU A 100 6.63 -22.56 2.10
CA GLU A 100 7.49 -22.72 0.93
C GLU A 100 7.02 -21.82 -0.22
N GLU A 101 5.73 -21.81 -0.50
CA GLU A 101 5.13 -20.90 -1.49
C GLU A 101 5.34 -19.43 -1.10
N LEU A 102 5.23 -19.12 0.19
CA LEU A 102 5.49 -17.76 0.69
C LEU A 102 6.96 -17.39 0.52
N LYS A 103 7.90 -18.32 0.72
CA LYS A 103 9.33 -18.10 0.46
C LYS A 103 9.60 -17.83 -1.03
N GLU A 104 8.97 -18.59 -1.95
CA GLU A 104 9.07 -18.32 -3.40
C GLU A 104 8.62 -16.89 -3.72
N PHE A 105 7.47 -16.47 -3.20
CA PHE A 105 6.99 -15.10 -3.39
C PHE A 105 7.92 -14.06 -2.78
N TYR A 106 8.46 -14.32 -1.59
CA TYR A 106 9.42 -13.40 -0.95
C TYR A 106 10.69 -13.21 -1.78
N GLN A 107 11.19 -14.24 -2.47
CA GLN A 107 12.32 -14.11 -3.40
C GLN A 107 11.99 -13.17 -4.57
N ILE A 108 10.79 -13.26 -5.14
CA ILE A 108 10.32 -12.34 -6.18
C ILE A 108 10.31 -10.89 -5.66
N LEU A 109 9.81 -10.67 -4.44
CA LEU A 109 9.86 -9.36 -3.80
C LEU A 109 11.29 -8.88 -3.58
N LYS A 110 12.18 -9.74 -3.09
CA LYS A 110 13.59 -9.43 -2.83
C LYS A 110 14.30 -8.97 -4.10
N GLU A 111 14.14 -9.69 -5.21
CA GLU A 111 14.66 -9.28 -6.51
C GLU A 111 14.10 -7.91 -6.95
N LYS A 112 12.79 -7.73 -6.85
CA LYS A 112 12.12 -6.48 -7.25
C LYS A 112 12.56 -5.29 -6.41
N TYR A 113 12.71 -5.49 -5.10
CA TYR A 113 13.12 -4.44 -4.17
C TYR A 113 14.59 -4.04 -4.37
N SER A 114 15.48 -5.01 -4.61
CA SER A 114 16.89 -4.72 -4.88
C SER A 114 17.13 -4.04 -6.24
N GLN A 115 16.43 -4.51 -7.29
CA GLN A 115 16.73 -4.08 -8.66
C GLN A 115 15.93 -2.83 -9.09
N LYS A 116 14.63 -2.74 -8.74
CA LYS A 116 13.72 -1.72 -9.26
C LYS A 116 13.27 -0.70 -8.22
N ILE A 117 12.84 -1.17 -7.05
CA ILE A 117 12.27 -0.29 -6.01
C ILE A 117 13.40 0.42 -5.25
N LYS A 118 14.54 -0.25 -5.07
CA LYS A 118 15.74 0.25 -4.37
C LYS A 118 15.39 0.77 -2.97
N LYS A 119 14.59 0.01 -2.24
CA LYS A 119 14.22 0.27 -0.84
C LYS A 119 14.44 -1.00 -0.02
N PRO A 120 14.72 -0.87 1.28
CA PRO A 120 14.79 -2.04 2.16
C PRO A 120 13.46 -2.82 2.10
N LEU A 121 13.56 -4.13 1.93
CA LEU A 121 12.45 -5.04 2.16
C LEU A 121 12.52 -5.51 3.61
N VAL A 122 11.38 -5.59 4.29
CA VAL A 122 11.31 -6.13 5.63
C VAL A 122 11.71 -7.62 5.64
N ASP A 123 12.17 -8.09 6.79
CA ASP A 123 12.58 -9.48 6.97
C ASP A 123 11.46 -10.48 6.68
N PHE A 124 11.82 -11.68 6.21
CA PHE A 124 10.87 -12.75 5.91
C PHE A 124 10.00 -13.13 7.11
N LYS A 125 10.54 -12.99 8.33
CA LYS A 125 9.82 -13.29 9.57
C LYS A 125 8.52 -12.48 9.72
N MET A 126 8.47 -11.25 9.20
CA MET A 126 7.24 -10.46 9.19
C MET A 126 6.16 -11.11 8.30
N PHE A 127 6.55 -11.60 7.11
CA PHE A 127 5.63 -12.30 6.21
C PHE A 127 5.15 -13.63 6.80
N GLU A 128 6.05 -14.38 7.43
CA GLU A 128 5.71 -15.62 8.13
C GLU A 128 4.74 -15.37 9.27
N ASN A 129 5.01 -14.37 10.12
CA ASN A 129 4.12 -14.01 11.21
C ASN A 129 2.74 -13.58 10.68
N PHE A 130 2.71 -12.80 9.60
CA PHE A 130 1.46 -12.38 8.97
C PHE A 130 0.67 -13.57 8.38
N TYR A 131 1.35 -14.52 7.75
CA TYR A 131 0.74 -15.76 7.25
C TYR A 131 0.07 -16.59 8.36
N ARG A 132 0.66 -16.58 9.56
CA ARG A 132 0.11 -17.27 10.74
C ARG A 132 -1.10 -16.56 11.37
N LEU A 133 -1.49 -15.41 10.87
CA LEU A 133 -2.61 -14.59 11.34
C LEU A 133 -3.69 -14.44 10.24
N PRO A 134 -4.40 -15.52 9.87
CA PRO A 134 -5.30 -15.53 8.72
C PRO A 134 -6.47 -14.54 8.85
N ASP A 135 -6.83 -14.15 10.08
CA ASP A 135 -7.87 -13.15 10.33
C ASP A 135 -7.37 -11.71 10.17
N ALA A 136 -6.06 -11.48 10.30
CA ALA A 136 -5.45 -10.16 10.12
C ALA A 136 -5.22 -9.82 8.64
N GLY A 137 -5.23 -10.81 7.75
CA GLY A 137 -5.03 -10.57 6.34
C GLY A 137 -4.93 -11.80 5.47
N LYS A 138 -4.69 -11.55 4.19
CA LYS A 138 -4.61 -12.57 3.15
C LYS A 138 -3.33 -12.40 2.35
N ILE A 139 -2.79 -13.53 1.87
CA ILE A 139 -1.67 -13.54 0.94
C ILE A 139 -2.14 -14.28 -0.31
N PHE A 140 -2.22 -13.59 -1.44
CA PHE A 140 -2.57 -14.16 -2.71
C PHE A 140 -1.33 -14.38 -3.55
N LEU A 141 -1.24 -15.54 -4.17
CA LEU A 141 -0.15 -15.95 -5.05
C LEU A 141 -0.69 -16.16 -6.46
N ILE A 142 0.10 -15.78 -7.43
CA ILE A 142 -0.16 -16.09 -8.84
C ILE A 142 0.76 -17.23 -9.20
N LYS A 143 0.16 -18.34 -9.60
CA LYS A 143 0.89 -19.57 -9.99
C LYS A 143 0.74 -19.82 -11.48
N TYR A 144 1.81 -20.33 -12.09
CA TYR A 144 1.83 -20.76 -13.47
C TYR A 144 2.75 -21.99 -13.60
N VAL A 145 2.21 -23.09 -14.18
CA VAL A 145 2.94 -24.37 -14.29
C VAL A 145 3.55 -24.80 -12.94
N GLY A 146 2.73 -24.73 -11.86
CA GLY A 146 3.12 -25.15 -10.52
C GLY A 146 4.03 -24.19 -9.74
N LYS A 147 4.57 -23.13 -10.36
CA LYS A 147 5.51 -22.18 -9.74
C LYS A 147 4.82 -20.88 -9.36
N VAL A 148 5.25 -20.24 -8.29
CA VAL A 148 4.83 -18.88 -7.93
C VAL A 148 5.52 -17.90 -8.86
N ILE A 149 4.72 -17.08 -9.56
CA ILE A 149 5.18 -16.06 -10.51
C ILE A 149 4.87 -14.63 -10.06
N GLY A 150 4.15 -14.47 -8.97
CA GLY A 150 3.80 -13.20 -8.37
C GLY A 150 2.89 -13.38 -7.17
N GLY A 151 2.56 -12.28 -6.52
CA GLY A 151 1.65 -12.31 -5.38
C GLY A 151 1.49 -10.94 -4.72
N ILE A 152 0.66 -10.92 -3.69
CA ILE A 152 0.34 -9.73 -2.92
C ILE A 152 0.02 -10.09 -1.47
N VAL A 153 0.48 -9.26 -0.53
CA VAL A 153 0.14 -9.33 0.90
C VAL A 153 -0.87 -8.24 1.21
N CYS A 154 -1.97 -8.63 1.81
CA CYS A 154 -3.13 -7.77 2.02
C CYS A 154 -3.64 -7.84 3.46
N PRO A 155 -3.34 -6.86 4.32
CA PRO A 155 -4.06 -6.70 5.58
C PRO A 155 -5.56 -6.53 5.34
N VAL A 156 -6.36 -7.06 6.26
CA VAL A 156 -7.81 -6.92 6.25
C VAL A 156 -8.25 -6.31 7.58
N PHE A 157 -9.09 -5.29 7.52
CA PHE A 157 -9.64 -4.66 8.71
C PHE A 157 -11.16 -4.90 8.79
N GLY A 158 -11.54 -5.80 9.65
CA GLY A 158 -12.91 -6.24 9.79
C GLY A 158 -13.48 -6.74 8.45
N ASN A 159 -14.79 -6.65 8.30
CA ASN A 159 -15.45 -6.93 7.01
C ASN A 159 -15.56 -5.65 6.15
N LYS A 160 -14.58 -4.74 6.20
CA LYS A 160 -14.67 -3.43 5.57
C LYS A 160 -13.63 -3.19 4.50
N VAL A 161 -12.35 -3.34 4.84
CA VAL A 161 -11.28 -2.89 3.95
C VAL A 161 -10.20 -3.95 3.83
N ILE A 162 -9.74 -4.18 2.60
CA ILE A 162 -8.53 -4.95 2.30
C ILE A 162 -7.48 -4.01 1.69
N TYR A 163 -6.24 -4.09 2.16
CA TYR A 163 -5.17 -3.16 1.84
C TYR A 163 -4.09 -3.81 0.98
N GLU A 164 -3.51 -3.06 0.02
CA GLU A 164 -2.30 -3.47 -0.69
C GLU A 164 -1.06 -3.16 0.16
N TRP A 165 -0.35 -4.18 0.63
CA TRP A 165 0.89 -3.97 1.41
C TRP A 165 2.16 -4.22 0.60
N TYR A 166 2.37 -5.44 0.18
CA TYR A 166 3.52 -5.83 -0.64
C TYR A 166 3.04 -6.55 -1.88
N ILE A 167 3.47 -6.09 -3.04
CA ILE A 167 3.09 -6.68 -4.33
C ILE A 167 4.31 -6.89 -5.21
N GLY A 168 4.36 -8.01 -5.91
CA GLY A 168 5.40 -8.31 -6.88
C GLY A 168 4.96 -9.34 -7.91
N GLY A 169 5.55 -9.25 -9.11
CA GLY A 169 5.32 -10.20 -10.18
C GLY A 169 6.49 -10.23 -11.16
N MET A 170 6.67 -11.35 -11.84
CA MET A 170 7.71 -11.61 -12.82
C MET A 170 7.31 -11.09 -14.22
N ASP A 171 6.80 -9.84 -14.29
CA ASP A 171 6.21 -9.27 -15.53
C ASP A 171 7.19 -9.21 -16.70
N ASP A 172 8.49 -9.01 -16.43
CA ASP A 172 9.52 -8.97 -17.48
C ASP A 172 9.73 -10.32 -18.15
N LYS A 173 9.60 -11.40 -17.36
CA LYS A 173 9.82 -12.80 -17.81
C LYS A 173 8.54 -13.45 -18.34
N LEU A 174 7.38 -13.09 -17.80
CA LEU A 174 6.09 -13.73 -18.03
C LEU A 174 5.01 -12.71 -18.44
N LYS A 175 5.26 -12.03 -19.56
CA LYS A 175 4.41 -10.93 -20.06
C LYS A 175 2.95 -11.36 -20.36
N LYS A 176 2.76 -12.58 -20.89
CA LYS A 176 1.43 -13.07 -21.27
C LYS A 176 0.57 -13.50 -20.07
N GLN A 177 1.20 -13.79 -18.93
CA GLN A 177 0.55 -14.20 -17.69
C GLN A 177 0.10 -13.01 -16.84
N TYR A 178 0.65 -11.80 -17.10
CA TYR A 178 0.33 -10.56 -16.39
C TYR A 178 0.38 -10.70 -14.85
N PRO A 179 1.50 -11.17 -14.24
CA PRO A 179 1.54 -11.55 -12.83
C PRO A 179 1.16 -10.41 -11.88
N SER A 180 1.68 -9.19 -12.06
CA SER A 180 1.33 -8.04 -11.21
C SER A 180 -0.12 -7.59 -11.39
N VAL A 181 -0.69 -7.76 -12.59
CA VAL A 181 -2.10 -7.45 -12.84
C VAL A 181 -3.00 -8.41 -12.08
N LEU A 182 -2.73 -9.71 -12.18
CA LEU A 182 -3.48 -10.75 -11.46
C LEU A 182 -3.29 -10.63 -9.95
N ALA A 183 -2.08 -10.30 -9.48
CA ALA A 183 -1.82 -10.07 -8.07
C ALA A 183 -2.65 -8.91 -7.50
N THR A 184 -2.78 -7.79 -8.25
CA THR A 184 -3.63 -6.66 -7.86
C THR A 184 -5.12 -7.02 -7.95
N TYR A 185 -5.52 -7.83 -8.93
CA TYR A 185 -6.92 -8.23 -9.10
C TYR A 185 -7.39 -9.21 -8.02
N ALA A 186 -6.50 -10.05 -7.50
CA ALA A 186 -6.81 -11.07 -6.50
C ALA A 186 -7.53 -10.53 -5.24
N PRO A 187 -7.03 -9.51 -4.52
CA PRO A 187 -7.73 -8.94 -3.37
C PRO A 187 -9.04 -8.24 -3.74
N ILE A 188 -9.16 -7.69 -4.96
CA ILE A 188 -10.40 -7.09 -5.47
C ILE A 188 -11.47 -8.19 -5.64
N GLU A 189 -11.13 -9.29 -6.32
CA GLU A 189 -12.02 -10.43 -6.48
C GLU A 189 -12.41 -11.07 -5.14
N TYR A 190 -11.42 -11.22 -4.24
CA TYR A 190 -11.69 -11.70 -2.88
C TYR A 190 -12.63 -10.79 -2.12
N GLY A 191 -12.41 -9.48 -2.18
CA GLY A 191 -13.22 -8.49 -1.49
C GLY A 191 -14.67 -8.48 -1.98
N LEU A 192 -14.91 -8.58 -3.29
CA LEU A 192 -16.24 -8.74 -3.88
C LEU A 192 -16.95 -10.00 -3.36
N LYS A 193 -16.26 -11.15 -3.42
CA LYS A 193 -16.81 -12.43 -2.96
C LYS A 193 -17.16 -12.45 -1.46
N ASN A 194 -16.39 -11.71 -0.65
CA ASN A 194 -16.55 -11.64 0.80
C ASN A 194 -17.28 -10.38 1.27
N LYS A 195 -17.86 -9.60 0.34
CA LYS A 195 -18.66 -8.40 0.62
C LYS A 195 -17.89 -7.35 1.44
N LEU A 196 -16.60 -7.21 1.20
CA LEU A 196 -15.81 -6.11 1.73
C LEU A 196 -16.25 -4.81 1.06
N VAL A 197 -16.08 -3.68 1.75
CA VAL A 197 -16.51 -2.38 1.24
C VAL A 197 -15.50 -1.79 0.27
N ASN A 198 -14.21 -1.87 0.59
CA ASN A 198 -13.16 -1.22 -0.20
C ASN A 198 -11.89 -2.08 -0.33
N PHE A 199 -11.20 -1.91 -1.48
CA PHE A 199 -9.79 -2.21 -1.63
C PHE A 199 -8.99 -0.91 -1.68
N ASP A 200 -8.02 -0.77 -0.77
CA ASP A 200 -7.20 0.42 -0.62
C ASP A 200 -5.77 0.15 -1.10
N PHE A 201 -5.31 0.92 -2.07
CA PHE A 201 -3.97 0.82 -2.65
C PHE A 201 -2.85 1.39 -1.75
N MET A 202 -3.17 1.95 -0.60
CA MET A 202 -2.24 2.52 0.40
C MET A 202 -1.28 3.58 -0.12
N GLY A 203 -1.57 4.16 -1.27
CA GLY A 203 -0.83 5.28 -1.83
C GLY A 203 -0.66 5.23 -3.34
N ALA A 204 -0.66 6.42 -3.93
CA ALA A 204 -0.52 6.68 -5.36
C ALA A 204 0.47 7.82 -5.67
N GLY A 205 1.38 8.11 -4.73
CA GLY A 205 2.44 9.11 -4.87
C GLY A 205 1.99 10.55 -4.65
N SER A 206 2.90 11.51 -4.90
CA SER A 206 2.59 12.94 -4.90
C SER A 206 1.77 13.31 -6.14
N PRO A 207 0.78 14.22 -6.03
CA PRO A 207 0.09 14.76 -7.20
C PRO A 207 1.02 15.55 -8.13
N ASP A 208 2.09 16.12 -7.59
CA ASP A 208 2.98 17.05 -8.27
C ASP A 208 3.98 16.37 -9.23
N ARG A 209 3.87 15.05 -9.42
CA ARG A 209 4.78 14.25 -10.26
C ARG A 209 4.04 13.19 -11.04
N ASP A 210 4.54 12.93 -12.23
CA ASP A 210 4.15 11.74 -12.97
C ASP A 210 4.64 10.49 -12.27
N TYR A 211 3.73 9.55 -12.07
CA TYR A 211 4.00 8.33 -11.33
C TYR A 211 3.33 7.14 -12.00
N GLY A 212 4.11 6.36 -12.76
CA GLY A 212 3.61 5.21 -13.53
C GLY A 212 2.86 4.16 -12.68
N VAL A 213 3.20 4.05 -11.38
CA VAL A 213 2.45 3.18 -10.46
C VAL A 213 1.03 3.71 -10.23
N ARG A 214 0.83 5.03 -10.20
CA ARG A 214 -0.50 5.64 -10.09
C ARG A 214 -1.34 5.34 -11.33
N GLU A 215 -0.76 5.46 -12.52
CA GLU A 215 -1.42 5.09 -13.77
C GLU A 215 -1.78 3.60 -13.80
N PHE A 216 -0.85 2.73 -13.37
CA PHE A 216 -1.13 1.30 -13.24
C PHE A 216 -2.33 1.03 -12.33
N LYS A 217 -2.37 1.64 -11.14
CA LYS A 217 -3.41 1.46 -10.12
C LYS A 217 -4.77 2.03 -10.56
N SER A 218 -4.78 3.21 -11.20
CA SER A 218 -6.03 3.86 -11.63
C SER A 218 -6.86 3.00 -12.60
N LYS A 219 -6.19 2.14 -13.39
CA LYS A 219 -6.86 1.23 -14.34
C LYS A 219 -7.72 0.16 -13.68
N PHE A 220 -7.66 -0.01 -12.36
CA PHE A 220 -8.52 -0.94 -11.61
C PHE A 220 -9.83 -0.31 -11.12
N GLY A 221 -10.18 0.89 -11.56
CA GLY A 221 -11.49 1.51 -11.30
C GLY A 221 -11.61 2.19 -9.93
N GLY A 222 -10.46 2.46 -9.27
CA GLY A 222 -10.44 3.17 -8.00
C GLY A 222 -10.70 4.66 -8.14
N LYS A 223 -11.38 5.23 -7.12
CA LYS A 223 -11.50 6.69 -6.94
C LYS A 223 -10.21 7.24 -6.34
N GLN A 224 -9.66 8.29 -6.95
CA GLN A 224 -8.52 9.00 -6.39
C GLN A 224 -8.97 9.89 -5.24
N VAL A 225 -8.22 9.82 -4.13
CA VAL A 225 -8.40 10.64 -2.94
C VAL A 225 -7.06 11.25 -2.52
N GLU A 226 -7.12 12.38 -1.81
CA GLU A 226 -5.94 13.04 -1.27
C GLU A 226 -6.10 13.21 0.24
N TYR A 227 -5.66 12.22 1.01
CA TYR A 227 -5.65 12.30 2.47
C TYR A 227 -4.36 12.91 3.01
N GLY A 228 -3.30 12.93 2.20
CA GLY A 228 -2.03 13.54 2.53
C GLY A 228 -1.29 12.86 3.68
N ARG A 229 -0.27 13.56 4.14
CA ARG A 229 0.55 13.17 5.28
C ARG A 229 0.85 14.38 6.14
N TYR A 230 0.99 14.19 7.44
CA TYR A 230 1.53 15.20 8.34
C TYR A 230 2.91 14.75 8.82
N ILE A 231 3.92 15.61 8.65
CA ILE A 231 5.29 15.34 9.06
C ILE A 231 5.78 16.44 9.99
N ARG A 232 6.38 16.03 11.10
CA ARG A 232 7.14 16.89 12.01
C ARG A 232 8.59 16.42 12.01
N ILE A 233 9.50 17.31 11.67
CA ILE A 233 10.95 17.02 11.70
C ILE A 233 11.47 17.54 13.03
N ASN A 234 12.04 16.65 13.85
CA ASN A 234 12.59 17.00 15.15
C ASN A 234 14.07 17.40 15.06
N TYR A 235 14.83 16.76 14.14
CA TYR A 235 16.25 17.03 13.91
C TYR A 235 16.50 17.30 12.42
N PRO A 236 16.40 18.59 11.97
CA PRO A 236 16.48 18.91 10.54
C PRO A 236 17.80 18.50 9.87
N LEU A 237 18.93 18.68 10.54
CA LEU A 237 20.25 18.31 9.98
C LEU A 237 20.37 16.79 9.76
N LEU A 238 19.94 15.98 10.75
CA LEU A 238 19.95 14.54 10.62
C LEU A 238 18.95 14.05 9.56
N PHE A 239 17.79 14.69 9.48
CA PHE A 239 16.79 14.38 8.46
C PHE A 239 17.33 14.65 7.05
N SER A 240 17.95 15.81 6.82
CA SER A 240 18.54 16.19 5.53
C SER A 240 19.71 15.28 5.16
N ALA A 241 20.58 14.96 6.12
CA ALA A 241 21.66 14.01 5.90
C ALA A 241 21.15 12.62 5.49
N GLY A 242 20.08 12.14 6.15
CA GLY A 242 19.42 10.89 5.80
C GLY A 242 18.79 10.92 4.40
N GLU A 243 18.15 12.03 3.99
CA GLU A 243 17.62 12.18 2.63
C GLU A 243 18.73 12.16 1.57
N ILE A 244 19.84 12.88 1.81
CA ILE A 244 21.00 12.90 0.92
C ILE A 244 21.60 11.48 0.79
N TRP A 245 21.77 10.78 1.91
CA TRP A 245 22.28 9.42 1.92
C TRP A 245 21.38 8.45 1.13
N LEU A 246 20.06 8.52 1.32
CA LEU A 246 19.11 7.71 0.58
C LEU A 246 19.09 8.03 -0.92
N LYS A 247 19.28 9.31 -1.30
CA LYS A 247 19.47 9.70 -2.71
C LYS A 247 20.75 9.11 -3.30
N PHE A 248 21.85 9.18 -2.55
CA PHE A 248 23.12 8.60 -2.97
C PHE A 248 23.01 7.09 -3.20
N LEU A 249 22.31 6.37 -2.32
CA LEU A 249 22.02 4.95 -2.50
C LEU A 249 21.00 4.65 -3.62
N GLY A 250 20.45 5.65 -4.30
CA GLY A 250 19.45 5.49 -5.33
C GLY A 250 18.11 4.98 -4.80
N MET A 251 17.87 5.04 -3.49
CA MET A 251 16.65 4.55 -2.83
C MET A 251 15.49 5.54 -2.91
N ILE A 252 15.78 6.83 -3.11
CA ILE A 252 14.78 7.86 -3.39
C ILE A 252 15.16 8.64 -4.64
N LYS A 253 14.21 8.86 -5.53
CA LYS A 253 14.37 9.85 -6.59
C LYS A 253 14.31 11.24 -5.94
N SER A 254 15.11 12.19 -6.44
CA SER A 254 15.13 13.57 -5.93
C SER A 254 13.72 14.10 -5.68
N LEU A 255 13.52 14.65 -4.51
CA LEU A 255 12.28 15.34 -4.12
C LEU A 255 12.02 16.55 -4.99
#